data_f03ac029d888ab8eb088f255be04b907
#
_entry.id   f03ac029d888ab8eb088f255be04b907
#
_cell.length_a   1.000
_cell.length_b   1.000
_cell.length_c   1.000
_cell.angle_alpha   90.00
_cell.angle_beta   90.00
_cell.angle_gamma   90.00
#
_symmetry.space_group_name_H-M   'P 1'
#
loop_
_entity.id
_entity.type
_entity.pdbx_description
1 polymer ?
#
loop_
_entity_poly.entity_id
_entity_poly.type
_entity_poly.pdbx_seq_one_letter_code
_entity_poly.pdbx_strand_id
1 'polypeptide(L)'
;MRSEGAKPTELVLLLALATLWGASYTFIKIGAETIAPITLIAAVVLTGVMHMRCKALPRDAATWRQFAVQALLNSVVPFTLIAYAERSVDAGLAVILNAGTPIMAFLGTWLITRQESLTPRKAIGVIFGLAGTCWVVGTQALQGVGGQLMAQLAIVLATACYGAAAIYGKQFKGMDPMAPAAGSLICAAACMVPASALMDHPWTLAPSSASLIALLALSALSTALALVIYFRLVGSLGSLGTTAQAYLRVPIGLLIGMALLHERLAPTTWLGLACTVVGVAAMVMLASKPSTSK
;
A
#
# COMPACT_ATOMS: atom_id res chain seq x y z
N MET A 1 18.02 21.53 -11.04
CA MET A 1 17.96 20.06 -11.08
C MET A 1 16.96 19.67 -12.16
N ARG A 2 17.41 18.99 -13.21
CA ARG A 2 16.55 18.53 -14.32
C ARG A 2 15.50 17.56 -13.77
N SER A 3 14.23 17.83 -13.98
CA SER A 3 13.15 16.86 -13.77
C SER A 3 13.22 15.86 -14.95
N GLU A 4 14.08 14.86 -14.81
CA GLU A 4 14.01 13.70 -15.70
C GLU A 4 12.69 12.99 -15.41
N GLY A 5 11.92 12.68 -16.45
CA GLY A 5 10.76 11.80 -16.34
C GLY A 5 11.16 10.48 -15.68
N ALA A 6 10.19 9.75 -15.12
CA ALA A 6 10.46 8.48 -14.44
C ALA A 6 11.32 7.57 -15.34
N LYS A 7 12.41 7.07 -14.78
CA LYS A 7 13.28 6.15 -15.51
C LYS A 7 12.55 4.83 -15.77
N PRO A 8 12.83 4.12 -16.87
CA PRO A 8 12.19 2.82 -17.13
C PRO A 8 12.28 1.85 -15.95
N THR A 9 13.40 1.87 -15.24
CA THR A 9 13.59 1.05 -14.01
C THR A 9 12.58 1.39 -12.91
N GLU A 10 12.22 2.67 -12.75
CA GLU A 10 11.26 3.11 -11.74
C GLU A 10 9.84 2.68 -12.10
N LEU A 11 9.49 2.67 -13.39
CA LEU A 11 8.20 2.16 -13.86
C LEU A 11 8.09 0.65 -13.66
N VAL A 12 9.16 -0.10 -13.95
CA VAL A 12 9.21 -1.55 -13.70
C VAL A 12 9.07 -1.83 -12.20
N LEU A 13 9.74 -1.08 -11.34
CA LEU A 13 9.63 -1.23 -9.89
C LEU A 13 8.23 -0.84 -9.39
N LEU A 14 7.60 0.17 -9.98
CA LEU A 14 6.23 0.57 -9.63
C LEU A 14 5.22 -0.53 -9.99
N LEU A 15 5.36 -1.13 -11.18
CA LEU A 15 4.57 -2.29 -11.61
C LEU A 15 4.82 -3.50 -10.70
N ALA A 16 6.08 -3.80 -10.39
CA ALA A 16 6.43 -4.88 -9.48
C ALA A 16 5.78 -4.67 -8.10
N LEU A 17 5.87 -3.46 -7.55
CA LEU A 17 5.25 -3.11 -6.27
C LEU A 17 3.73 -3.28 -6.32
N ALA A 18 3.09 -2.78 -7.39
CA ALA A 18 1.65 -2.92 -7.58
C ALA A 18 1.22 -4.40 -7.70
N THR A 19 2.04 -5.23 -8.37
CA THR A 19 1.79 -6.67 -8.51
C THR A 19 1.94 -7.39 -7.16
N LEU A 20 3.01 -7.13 -6.43
CA LEU A 20 3.24 -7.73 -5.11
C LEU A 20 2.13 -7.38 -4.12
N TRP A 21 1.71 -6.12 -4.09
CA TRP A 21 0.62 -5.68 -3.22
C TRP A 21 -0.77 -6.02 -3.79
N GLY A 22 -0.93 -6.18 -5.10
CA GLY A 22 -2.15 -6.73 -5.70
C GLY A 22 -2.36 -8.19 -5.34
N ALA A 23 -1.30 -9.00 -5.43
CA ALA A 23 -1.32 -10.41 -5.04
C ALA A 23 -1.54 -10.62 -3.54
N SER A 24 -1.20 -9.62 -2.69
CA SER A 24 -1.34 -9.75 -1.24
C SER A 24 -2.78 -10.03 -0.80
N TYR A 25 -3.79 -9.53 -1.50
CA TYR A 25 -5.19 -9.81 -1.19
C TYR A 25 -5.52 -11.31 -1.28
N THR A 26 -5.02 -11.98 -2.31
CA THR A 26 -5.18 -13.44 -2.45
C THR A 26 -4.49 -14.18 -1.31
N PHE A 27 -3.26 -13.78 -0.97
CA PHE A 27 -2.52 -14.41 0.13
C PHE A 27 -3.15 -14.13 1.49
N ILE A 28 -3.67 -12.92 1.72
CA ILE A 28 -4.39 -12.58 2.96
C ILE A 28 -5.65 -13.45 3.07
N LYS A 29 -6.43 -13.57 2.00
CA LYS A 29 -7.65 -14.39 1.97
C LYS A 29 -7.36 -15.84 2.36
N ILE A 30 -6.38 -16.47 1.70
CA ILE A 30 -5.96 -17.86 1.99
C ILE A 30 -5.38 -17.97 3.42
N GLY A 31 -4.56 -17.01 3.83
CA GLY A 31 -3.96 -16.99 5.17
C GLY A 31 -5.00 -16.87 6.28
N ALA A 32 -5.99 -16.01 6.08
CA ALA A 32 -7.04 -15.72 7.06
C ALA A 32 -8.08 -16.83 7.21
N GLU A 33 -8.08 -17.86 6.36
CA GLU A 33 -8.98 -19.01 6.50
C GLU A 33 -8.76 -19.77 7.83
N THR A 34 -7.51 -19.88 8.27
CA THR A 34 -7.17 -20.63 9.49
C THR A 34 -6.28 -19.87 10.48
N ILE A 35 -5.87 -18.65 10.14
CA ILE A 35 -5.07 -17.78 11.00
C ILE A 35 -5.87 -16.53 11.33
N ALA A 36 -6.00 -16.22 12.62
CA ALA A 36 -6.71 -15.02 13.06
C ALA A 36 -6.00 -13.75 12.51
N PRO A 37 -6.75 -12.67 12.15
CA PRO A 37 -6.21 -11.54 11.38
C PRO A 37 -5.02 -10.84 12.02
N ILE A 38 -5.05 -10.56 13.33
CA ILE A 38 -3.94 -9.88 14.01
C ILE A 38 -2.71 -10.79 14.07
N THR A 39 -2.92 -12.08 14.30
CA THR A 39 -1.86 -13.09 14.27
C THR A 39 -1.24 -13.22 12.88
N LEU A 40 -2.05 -13.22 11.83
CA LEU A 40 -1.55 -13.24 10.46
C LEU A 40 -0.64 -12.03 10.20
N ILE A 41 -1.08 -10.82 10.56
CA ILE A 41 -0.29 -9.60 10.41
C ILE A 41 0.99 -9.67 11.26
N ALA A 42 0.88 -10.06 12.53
CA ALA A 42 2.03 -10.20 13.42
C ALA A 42 3.08 -11.18 12.86
N ALA A 43 2.62 -12.34 12.38
CA ALA A 43 3.50 -13.35 11.78
C ALA A 43 4.13 -12.85 10.48
N VAL A 44 3.37 -12.12 9.63
CA VAL A 44 3.88 -11.53 8.39
C VAL A 44 4.98 -10.50 8.66
N VAL A 45 4.79 -9.58 9.61
CA VAL A 45 5.81 -8.56 9.91
C VAL A 45 7.03 -9.18 10.59
N LEU A 46 6.85 -10.15 11.48
CA LEU A 46 7.93 -10.85 12.17
C LEU A 46 8.77 -11.67 11.19
N THR A 47 8.13 -12.51 10.36
CA THR A 47 8.83 -13.31 9.36
C THR A 47 9.41 -12.46 8.25
N GLY A 48 8.78 -11.31 7.92
CA GLY A 48 9.32 -10.31 7.01
C GLY A 48 10.66 -9.76 7.47
N VAL A 49 10.82 -9.48 8.76
CA VAL A 49 12.12 -9.11 9.35
C VAL A 49 13.17 -10.21 9.15
N MET A 50 12.79 -11.47 9.32
CA MET A 50 13.72 -12.61 9.18
C MET A 50 14.22 -12.79 7.74
N HIS A 51 13.44 -12.37 6.73
CA HIS A 51 13.86 -12.41 5.32
C HIS A 51 14.79 -11.25 4.95
N MET A 52 14.87 -10.21 5.78
CA MET A 52 15.71 -9.05 5.50
C MET A 52 17.12 -9.26 6.04
N ARG A 53 18.07 -9.36 5.11
CA ARG A 53 19.50 -9.39 5.46
C ARG A 53 20.02 -7.97 5.64
N CYS A 54 19.76 -7.37 6.78
CA CYS A 54 20.25 -6.03 7.08
C CYS A 54 21.76 -6.04 7.27
N LYS A 55 22.48 -5.24 6.48
CA LYS A 55 23.93 -5.09 6.60
C LYS A 55 24.30 -4.42 7.94
N ALA A 56 23.70 -3.31 8.28
CA ALA A 56 23.80 -2.67 9.58
C ALA A 56 22.60 -1.75 9.77
N LEU A 57 21.86 -1.95 10.84
CA LEU A 57 20.83 -1.01 11.25
C LEU A 57 21.47 0.16 12.01
N PRO A 58 20.92 1.40 11.87
CA PRO A 58 21.35 2.53 12.66
C PRO A 58 21.28 2.22 14.15
N ARG A 59 22.23 2.76 14.92
CA ARG A 59 22.28 2.56 16.38
C ARG A 59 21.70 3.73 17.17
N ASP A 60 21.41 4.83 16.50
CA ASP A 60 20.94 6.05 17.14
C ASP A 60 19.42 5.99 17.39
N ALA A 61 19.00 6.45 18.57
CA ALA A 61 17.63 6.44 19.02
C ALA A 61 16.72 7.37 18.16
N ALA A 62 17.26 8.39 17.54
CA ALA A 62 16.49 9.32 16.70
C ALA A 62 15.99 8.61 15.45
N THR A 63 16.83 7.84 14.76
CA THR A 63 16.44 7.05 13.58
C THR A 63 15.45 5.95 13.97
N TRP A 64 15.62 5.29 15.12
CA TRP A 64 14.65 4.29 15.57
C TRP A 64 13.27 4.88 15.88
N ARG A 65 13.22 6.11 16.44
CA ARG A 65 11.96 6.84 16.61
C ARG A 65 11.30 7.14 15.26
N GLN A 66 12.09 7.47 14.24
CA GLN A 66 11.57 7.67 12.89
C GLN A 66 11.01 6.36 12.30
N PHE A 67 11.69 5.23 12.48
CA PHE A 67 11.19 3.92 12.07
C PHE A 67 9.90 3.55 12.79
N ALA A 68 9.78 3.87 14.09
CA ALA A 68 8.56 3.63 14.86
C ALA A 68 7.37 4.45 14.33
N VAL A 69 7.57 5.74 14.03
CA VAL A 69 6.53 6.56 13.40
C VAL A 69 6.15 6.01 12.03
N GLN A 70 7.12 5.62 11.21
CA GLN A 70 6.85 4.99 9.91
C GLN A 70 6.07 3.67 10.06
N ALA A 71 6.42 2.85 11.04
CA ALA A 71 5.71 1.60 11.34
C ALA A 71 4.25 1.84 11.74
N LEU A 72 4.00 2.83 12.59
CA LEU A 72 2.64 3.23 12.97
C LEU A 72 1.82 3.68 11.77
N LEU A 73 2.38 4.53 10.92
CA LEU A 73 1.68 5.09 9.76
C LEU A 73 1.50 4.08 8.61
N ASN A 74 2.43 3.15 8.42
CA ASN A 74 2.44 2.27 7.26
C ASN A 74 1.94 0.85 7.54
N SER A 75 1.90 0.43 8.80
CA SER A 75 1.59 -0.97 9.14
C SER A 75 0.65 -1.09 10.33
N VAL A 76 1.05 -0.64 11.52
CA VAL A 76 0.31 -0.92 12.76
C VAL A 76 -1.11 -0.35 12.72
N VAL A 77 -1.23 0.97 12.53
CA VAL A 77 -2.54 1.65 12.53
C VAL A 77 -3.39 1.24 11.33
N PRO A 78 -2.91 1.35 10.08
CA PRO A 78 -3.75 1.04 8.94
C PRO A 78 -4.15 -0.43 8.86
N PHE A 79 -3.28 -1.37 9.19
CA PHE A 79 -3.64 -2.80 9.16
C PHE A 79 -4.69 -3.14 10.20
N THR A 80 -4.58 -2.57 11.40
CA THR A 80 -5.59 -2.76 12.46
C THR A 80 -6.94 -2.17 12.05
N LEU A 81 -6.95 -0.96 11.48
CA LEU A 81 -8.18 -0.30 11.03
C LEU A 81 -8.85 -1.05 9.87
N ILE A 82 -8.05 -1.56 8.91
CA ILE A 82 -8.57 -2.35 7.79
C ILE A 82 -9.11 -3.68 8.30
N ALA A 83 -8.38 -4.39 9.14
CA ALA A 83 -8.84 -5.66 9.71
C ALA A 83 -10.15 -5.51 10.53
N TYR A 84 -10.32 -4.37 11.21
CA TYR A 84 -11.58 -4.02 11.87
C TYR A 84 -12.70 -3.79 10.85
N ALA A 85 -12.44 -3.02 9.81
CA ALA A 85 -13.44 -2.63 8.82
C ALA A 85 -13.90 -3.80 7.93
N GLU A 86 -12.99 -4.71 7.57
CA GLU A 86 -13.31 -5.89 6.73
C GLU A 86 -14.30 -6.87 7.36
N ARG A 87 -14.58 -6.73 8.65
CA ARG A 87 -15.66 -7.51 9.31
C ARG A 87 -17.05 -7.11 8.85
N SER A 88 -17.18 -5.92 8.28
CA SER A 88 -18.49 -5.31 8.01
C SER A 88 -18.59 -4.58 6.67
N VAL A 89 -17.49 -4.23 6.05
CA VAL A 89 -17.45 -3.57 4.74
C VAL A 89 -17.09 -4.57 3.66
N ASP A 90 -17.84 -4.54 2.56
CA ASP A 90 -17.55 -5.38 1.40
C ASP A 90 -16.16 -5.09 0.83
N ALA A 91 -15.44 -6.16 0.45
CA ALA A 91 -14.07 -6.07 -0.06
C ALA A 91 -13.94 -5.08 -1.24
N GLY A 92 -14.92 -5.03 -2.14
CA GLY A 92 -14.94 -4.09 -3.26
C GLY A 92 -14.95 -2.63 -2.81
N LEU A 93 -15.81 -2.27 -1.83
CA LEU A 93 -15.86 -0.91 -1.29
C LEU A 93 -14.58 -0.59 -0.49
N ALA A 94 -14.05 -1.54 0.28
CA ALA A 94 -12.78 -1.38 0.99
C ALA A 94 -11.63 -1.04 0.03
N VAL A 95 -11.55 -1.73 -1.10
CA VAL A 95 -10.55 -1.48 -2.15
C VAL A 95 -10.71 -0.07 -2.75
N ILE A 96 -11.94 0.37 -3.05
CA ILE A 96 -12.19 1.73 -3.58
C ILE A 96 -11.74 2.79 -2.57
N LEU A 97 -12.14 2.66 -1.32
CA LEU A 97 -11.77 3.61 -0.26
C LEU A 97 -10.25 3.65 -0.05
N ASN A 98 -9.60 2.48 -0.06
CA ASN A 98 -8.14 2.40 0.10
C ASN A 98 -7.37 2.91 -1.15
N ALA A 99 -7.98 2.86 -2.33
CA ALA A 99 -7.42 3.48 -3.54
C ALA A 99 -7.37 5.01 -3.47
N GLY A 100 -8.00 5.63 -2.48
CA GLY A 100 -7.86 7.05 -2.16
C GLY A 100 -6.48 7.48 -1.63
N THR A 101 -5.53 6.56 -1.39
CA THR A 101 -4.19 6.88 -0.87
C THR A 101 -3.46 7.99 -1.66
N PRO A 102 -3.45 8.02 -3.00
CA PRO A 102 -2.83 9.11 -3.73
C PRO A 102 -3.52 10.47 -3.49
N ILE A 103 -4.83 10.47 -3.24
CA ILE A 103 -5.58 11.69 -2.88
C ILE A 103 -5.06 12.22 -1.53
N MET A 104 -4.93 11.35 -0.54
CA MET A 104 -4.41 11.73 0.79
C MET A 104 -2.97 12.21 0.71
N ALA A 105 -2.11 11.55 -0.08
CA ALA A 105 -0.76 12.01 -0.33
C ALA A 105 -0.72 13.37 -1.05
N PHE A 106 -1.61 13.59 -2.02
CA PHE A 106 -1.74 14.86 -2.72
C PHE A 106 -2.16 15.97 -1.76
N LEU A 107 -3.23 15.78 -1.01
CA LEU A 107 -3.74 16.75 -0.04
C LEU A 107 -2.71 17.04 1.07
N GLY A 108 -2.08 16.02 1.63
CA GLY A 108 -1.06 16.18 2.65
C GLY A 108 0.18 16.92 2.14
N THR A 109 0.59 16.67 0.91
CA THR A 109 1.70 17.39 0.30
C THR A 109 1.34 18.85 0.04
N TRP A 110 0.11 19.11 -0.42
CA TRP A 110 -0.35 20.47 -0.73
C TRP A 110 -0.62 21.30 0.52
N LEU A 111 -1.35 20.75 1.48
CA LEU A 111 -1.80 21.50 2.66
C LEU A 111 -0.73 21.62 3.74
N ILE A 112 0.06 20.55 3.96
CA ILE A 112 0.92 20.42 5.12
C ILE A 112 2.39 20.68 4.78
N THR A 113 2.93 19.97 3.80
CA THR A 113 4.39 19.99 3.59
C THR A 113 4.85 20.97 2.52
N ARG A 114 4.02 21.27 1.53
CA ARG A 114 4.34 22.10 0.36
C ARG A 114 5.64 21.70 -0.36
N GLN A 115 6.07 20.45 -0.20
CA GLN A 115 7.38 19.96 -0.65
C GLN A 115 7.43 19.53 -2.11
N GLU A 116 6.28 19.27 -2.74
CA GLU A 116 6.18 18.88 -4.15
C GLU A 116 5.35 19.90 -4.93
N SER A 117 5.77 20.18 -6.16
CA SER A 117 4.98 20.99 -7.07
C SER A 117 3.71 20.23 -7.47
N LEU A 118 2.57 20.77 -7.13
CA LEU A 118 1.27 20.26 -7.56
C LEU A 118 0.97 20.85 -8.93
N THR A 119 0.98 19.99 -9.93
CA THR A 119 0.60 20.40 -11.30
C THR A 119 -0.82 19.96 -11.58
N PRO A 120 -1.58 20.69 -12.43
CA PRO A 120 -2.92 20.26 -12.88
C PRO A 120 -2.92 18.83 -13.43
N ARG A 121 -1.82 18.39 -14.04
CA ARG A 121 -1.66 17.03 -14.56
C ARG A 121 -1.69 15.97 -13.46
N LYS A 122 -1.02 16.22 -12.32
CA LYS A 122 -1.08 15.32 -11.17
C LYS A 122 -2.48 15.23 -10.58
N ALA A 123 -3.20 16.36 -10.50
CA ALA A 123 -4.59 16.39 -10.06
C ALA A 123 -5.50 15.59 -11.01
N ILE A 124 -5.38 15.79 -12.32
CA ILE A 124 -6.09 14.99 -13.33
C ILE A 124 -5.77 13.51 -13.18
N GLY A 125 -4.48 13.16 -13.00
CA GLY A 125 -4.04 11.78 -12.80
C GLY A 125 -4.69 11.11 -11.59
N VAL A 126 -4.80 11.83 -10.47
CA VAL A 126 -5.50 11.37 -9.26
C VAL A 126 -6.98 11.10 -9.53
N ILE A 127 -7.66 12.03 -10.21
CA ILE A 127 -9.09 11.89 -10.55
C ILE A 127 -9.32 10.70 -11.47
N PHE A 128 -8.54 10.58 -12.55
CA PHE A 128 -8.66 9.46 -13.50
C PHE A 128 -8.34 8.11 -12.85
N GLY A 129 -7.31 8.06 -11.98
CA GLY A 129 -6.97 6.86 -11.26
C GLY A 129 -8.08 6.38 -10.33
N LEU A 130 -8.70 7.30 -9.57
CA LEU A 130 -9.83 6.98 -8.70
C LEU A 130 -11.07 6.56 -9.49
N ALA A 131 -11.44 7.34 -10.53
CA ALA A 131 -12.57 7.03 -11.38
C ALA A 131 -12.40 5.65 -12.05
N GLY A 132 -11.20 5.35 -12.56
CA GLY A 132 -10.86 4.04 -13.12
C GLY A 132 -11.02 2.92 -12.09
N THR A 133 -10.54 3.12 -10.87
CA THR A 133 -10.70 2.15 -9.77
C THR A 133 -12.18 1.89 -9.44
N CYS A 134 -12.99 2.96 -9.31
CA CYS A 134 -14.43 2.82 -9.09
C CYS A 134 -15.10 2.03 -10.22
N TRP A 135 -14.66 2.24 -11.45
CA TRP A 135 -15.21 1.55 -12.62
C TRP A 135 -14.79 0.07 -12.67
N VAL A 136 -13.54 -0.24 -12.31
CA VAL A 136 -13.04 -1.63 -12.22
C VAL A 136 -13.85 -2.42 -11.20
N VAL A 137 -14.05 -1.87 -10.01
CA VAL A 137 -14.75 -2.58 -8.92
C VAL A 137 -16.25 -2.65 -9.17
N GLY A 138 -16.78 -1.69 -9.92
CA GLY A 138 -18.18 -1.64 -10.32
C GLY A 138 -19.10 -0.89 -9.35
N THR A 139 -20.28 -0.55 -9.85
CA THR A 139 -21.27 0.25 -9.11
C THR A 139 -21.88 -0.49 -7.91
N GLN A 140 -21.89 -1.81 -7.93
CA GLN A 140 -22.42 -2.61 -6.80
C GLN A 140 -21.66 -2.37 -5.51
N ALA A 141 -20.33 -2.21 -5.58
CA ALA A 141 -19.53 -1.90 -4.41
C ALA A 141 -19.86 -0.52 -3.79
N LEU A 142 -20.37 0.41 -4.58
CA LEU A 142 -20.77 1.74 -4.12
C LEU A 142 -22.13 1.72 -3.39
N GLN A 143 -22.94 0.69 -3.54
CA GLN A 143 -24.24 0.56 -2.86
C GLN A 143 -24.09 0.44 -1.34
N GLY A 144 -22.94 -0.03 -0.87
CA GLY A 144 -22.62 -0.10 0.56
C GLY A 144 -22.18 1.25 1.19
N VAL A 145 -22.05 2.33 0.42
CA VAL A 145 -21.60 3.63 0.93
C VAL A 145 -22.63 4.17 1.93
N GLY A 146 -22.14 4.53 3.12
CA GLY A 146 -22.96 5.08 4.21
C GLY A 146 -23.61 4.03 5.11
N GLY A 147 -23.76 2.78 4.68
CA GLY A 147 -24.42 1.74 5.48
C GLY A 147 -23.67 1.36 6.76
N GLN A 148 -22.34 1.53 6.78
CA GLN A 148 -21.49 1.19 7.92
C GLN A 148 -20.40 2.25 8.10
N LEU A 149 -20.86 3.45 8.44
CA LEU A 149 -20.05 4.65 8.44
C LEU A 149 -18.74 4.53 9.24
N MET A 150 -18.77 3.93 10.44
CA MET A 150 -17.57 3.80 11.28
C MET A 150 -16.50 2.93 10.63
N ALA A 151 -16.88 1.82 10.01
CA ALA A 151 -15.94 0.94 9.32
C ALA A 151 -15.39 1.60 8.05
N GLN A 152 -16.21 2.34 7.31
CA GLN A 152 -15.76 3.11 6.14
C GLN A 152 -14.79 4.24 6.55
N LEU A 153 -15.08 4.96 7.63
CA LEU A 153 -14.19 5.97 8.20
C LEU A 153 -12.86 5.36 8.67
N ALA A 154 -12.87 4.14 9.21
CA ALA A 154 -11.64 3.42 9.58
C ALA A 154 -10.76 3.18 8.35
N ILE A 155 -11.34 2.76 7.20
CA ILE A 155 -10.58 2.59 5.95
C ILE A 155 -10.05 3.93 5.42
N VAL A 156 -10.86 4.99 5.48
CA VAL A 156 -10.42 6.34 5.06
C VAL A 156 -9.27 6.82 5.94
N LEU A 157 -9.32 6.59 7.26
CA LEU A 157 -8.23 6.91 8.18
C LEU A 157 -6.98 6.07 7.88
N ALA A 158 -7.13 4.77 7.61
CA ALA A 158 -6.02 3.92 7.17
C ALA A 158 -5.38 4.45 5.89
N THR A 159 -6.20 4.88 4.94
CA THR A 159 -5.78 5.49 3.68
C THR A 159 -5.01 6.80 3.90
N ALA A 160 -5.46 7.63 4.84
CA ALA A 160 -4.76 8.84 5.25
C ALA A 160 -3.40 8.51 5.91
N CYS A 161 -3.34 7.47 6.73
CA CYS A 161 -2.08 6.97 7.30
C CYS A 161 -1.09 6.54 6.20
N TYR A 162 -1.54 5.82 5.17
CA TYR A 162 -0.67 5.46 4.03
C TYR A 162 -0.18 6.69 3.25
N GLY A 163 -1.04 7.69 3.03
CA GLY A 163 -0.65 8.96 2.43
C GLY A 163 0.43 9.68 3.26
N ALA A 164 0.21 9.76 4.58
CA ALA A 164 1.15 10.33 5.53
C ALA A 164 2.46 9.53 5.58
N ALA A 165 2.40 8.19 5.56
CA ALA A 165 3.57 7.31 5.51
C ALA A 165 4.44 7.57 4.27
N ALA A 166 3.81 7.79 3.11
CA ALA A 166 4.53 8.10 1.87
C ALA A 166 5.22 9.48 1.93
N ILE A 167 4.59 10.46 2.55
CA ILE A 167 5.19 11.80 2.77
C ILE A 167 6.33 11.70 3.78
N TYR A 168 6.07 11.06 4.91
CA TYR A 168 7.04 10.89 6.00
C TYR A 168 8.24 10.05 5.56
N GLY A 169 8.03 9.03 4.74
CA GLY A 169 9.06 8.16 4.20
C GLY A 169 10.14 8.88 3.39
N LYS A 170 9.87 10.09 2.90
CA LYS A 170 10.87 10.92 2.20
C LYS A 170 12.10 11.28 3.04
N GLN A 171 11.97 11.35 4.35
CA GLN A 171 13.10 11.64 5.24
C GLN A 171 14.18 10.55 5.19
N PHE A 172 13.83 9.34 4.75
CA PHE A 172 14.79 8.25 4.57
C PHE A 172 15.51 8.29 3.22
N LYS A 173 15.29 9.35 2.42
CA LYS A 173 15.98 9.54 1.15
C LYS A 173 17.50 9.64 1.39
N GLY A 174 18.26 8.80 0.68
CA GLY A 174 19.71 8.71 0.86
C GLY A 174 20.16 7.57 1.78
N MET A 175 19.25 6.97 2.55
CA MET A 175 19.50 5.71 3.25
C MET A 175 19.37 4.53 2.28
N ASP A 176 20.04 3.42 2.59
CA ASP A 176 19.75 2.16 1.92
C ASP A 176 18.26 1.81 2.15
N PRO A 177 17.45 1.58 1.11
CA PRO A 177 16.02 1.28 1.24
C PRO A 177 15.71 0.11 2.18
N MET A 178 16.65 -0.80 2.36
CA MET A 178 16.52 -1.92 3.28
C MET A 178 16.48 -1.47 4.75
N ALA A 179 17.17 -0.40 5.11
CA ALA A 179 17.22 0.07 6.49
C ALA A 179 15.86 0.57 7.01
N PRO A 180 15.14 1.51 6.34
CA PRO A 180 13.81 1.91 6.77
C PRO A 180 12.77 0.79 6.61
N ALA A 181 12.91 -0.10 5.63
CA ALA A 181 12.04 -1.26 5.48
C ALA A 181 12.16 -2.20 6.68
N ALA A 182 13.38 -2.64 7.01
CA ALA A 182 13.61 -3.54 8.13
C ALA A 182 13.32 -2.86 9.48
N GLY A 183 13.78 -1.62 9.67
CA GLY A 183 13.56 -0.88 10.92
C GLY A 183 12.08 -0.67 11.22
N SER A 184 11.28 -0.29 10.21
CA SER A 184 9.83 -0.15 10.40
C SER A 184 9.13 -1.48 10.64
N LEU A 185 9.55 -2.57 10.00
CA LEU A 185 8.99 -3.90 10.26
C LEU A 185 9.33 -4.40 11.68
N ILE A 186 10.55 -4.15 12.17
CA ILE A 186 10.94 -4.50 13.55
C ILE A 186 10.04 -3.75 14.54
N CYS A 187 9.84 -2.44 14.35
CA CYS A 187 8.96 -1.65 15.19
C CYS A 187 7.49 -2.14 15.09
N ALA A 188 7.02 -2.49 13.89
CA ALA A 188 5.69 -3.06 13.70
C ALA A 188 5.53 -4.41 14.41
N ALA A 189 6.54 -5.29 14.31
CA ALA A 189 6.54 -6.59 15.01
C ALA A 189 6.51 -6.41 16.52
N ALA A 190 7.28 -5.45 17.07
CA ALA A 190 7.28 -5.13 18.48
C ALA A 190 5.90 -4.70 19.01
N CYS A 191 5.05 -4.12 18.17
CA CYS A 191 3.67 -3.76 18.51
C CYS A 191 2.69 -4.91 18.24
N MET A 192 2.79 -5.55 17.06
CA MET A 192 1.79 -6.52 16.59
C MET A 192 1.90 -7.89 17.26
N VAL A 193 3.12 -8.33 17.62
CA VAL A 193 3.31 -9.62 18.29
C VAL A 193 2.65 -9.65 19.68
N PRO A 194 2.86 -8.65 20.57
CA PRO A 194 2.11 -8.59 21.82
C PRO A 194 0.60 -8.44 21.61
N ALA A 195 0.16 -7.63 20.63
CA ALA A 195 -1.25 -7.49 20.33
C ALA A 195 -1.88 -8.82 19.91
N SER A 196 -1.23 -9.60 19.05
CA SER A 196 -1.66 -10.94 18.67
C SER A 196 -1.76 -11.88 19.87
N ALA A 197 -0.76 -11.88 20.75
CA ALA A 197 -0.75 -12.72 21.94
C ALA A 197 -1.94 -12.40 22.88
N LEU A 198 -2.30 -11.12 23.01
CA LEU A 198 -3.36 -10.68 23.90
C LEU A 198 -4.77 -10.84 23.32
N MET A 199 -4.93 -10.70 21.99
CA MET A 199 -6.23 -10.63 21.33
C MET A 199 -6.64 -11.93 20.64
N ASP A 200 -5.72 -12.57 19.95
CA ASP A 200 -6.00 -13.74 19.09
C ASP A 200 -5.57 -15.07 19.69
N HIS A 201 -4.75 -15.06 20.76
CA HIS A 201 -4.22 -16.26 21.42
C HIS A 201 -3.62 -17.27 20.42
N PRO A 202 -2.52 -16.92 19.71
CA PRO A 202 -2.00 -17.67 18.54
C PRO A 202 -1.63 -19.15 18.84
N TRP A 203 -1.41 -19.50 20.10
CA TRP A 203 -1.15 -20.87 20.53
C TRP A 203 -2.36 -21.81 20.45
N THR A 204 -3.57 -21.26 20.25
CA THR A 204 -4.79 -22.05 20.07
C THR A 204 -5.12 -22.35 18.62
N LEU A 205 -4.38 -21.72 17.68
CA LEU A 205 -4.62 -21.83 16.25
C LEU A 205 -4.00 -23.12 15.68
N ALA A 206 -4.66 -23.71 14.69
CA ALA A 206 -4.16 -24.85 13.92
C ALA A 206 -4.08 -24.48 12.43
N PRO A 207 -3.03 -23.75 12.00
CA PRO A 207 -2.92 -23.27 10.64
C PRO A 207 -2.81 -24.40 9.62
N SER A 208 -3.55 -24.30 8.51
CA SER A 208 -3.41 -25.21 7.37
C SER A 208 -2.09 -24.97 6.65
N SER A 209 -1.61 -25.98 5.90
CA SER A 209 -0.42 -25.85 5.06
C SER A 209 -0.58 -24.72 4.02
N ALA A 210 -1.80 -24.58 3.45
CA ALA A 210 -2.11 -23.52 2.49
C ALA A 210 -1.96 -22.12 3.14
N SER A 211 -2.52 -21.94 4.34
CA SER A 211 -2.40 -20.67 5.07
C SER A 211 -0.95 -20.35 5.47
N LEU A 212 -0.15 -21.37 5.80
CA LEU A 212 1.29 -21.16 6.09
C LEU A 212 2.08 -20.77 4.85
N ILE A 213 1.83 -21.41 3.70
CA ILE A 213 2.47 -21.04 2.42
C ILE A 213 2.06 -19.63 2.02
N ALA A 214 0.78 -19.27 2.15
CA ALA A 214 0.28 -17.94 1.87
C ALA A 214 0.93 -16.88 2.79
N LEU A 215 1.09 -17.19 4.08
CA LEU A 215 1.79 -16.34 5.05
C LEU A 215 3.25 -16.11 4.65
N LEU A 216 3.98 -17.15 4.26
CA LEU A 216 5.37 -17.02 3.81
C LEU A 216 5.50 -16.19 2.53
N ALA A 217 4.62 -16.41 1.56
CA ALA A 217 4.58 -15.62 0.32
C ALA A 217 4.25 -14.15 0.62
N LEU A 218 3.24 -13.90 1.46
CA LEU A 218 2.85 -12.57 1.91
C LEU A 218 4.01 -11.85 2.61
N SER A 219 4.73 -12.56 3.48
CA SER A 219 5.84 -12.03 4.24
C SER A 219 7.06 -11.70 3.37
N ALA A 220 7.53 -12.66 2.56
CA ALA A 220 8.74 -12.49 1.78
C ALA A 220 8.53 -11.53 0.60
N LEU A 221 7.44 -11.71 -0.15
CA LEU A 221 7.19 -10.99 -1.40
C LEU A 221 6.44 -9.69 -1.15
N SER A 222 5.23 -9.80 -0.60
CA SER A 222 4.33 -8.63 -0.49
C SER A 222 4.65 -7.73 0.71
N THR A 223 5.55 -8.13 1.60
CA THR A 223 5.98 -7.31 2.74
C THR A 223 7.46 -6.97 2.66
N ALA A 224 8.37 -7.92 2.81
CA ALA A 224 9.79 -7.62 2.88
C ALA A 224 10.31 -7.00 1.56
N LEU A 225 10.15 -7.69 0.44
CA LEU A 225 10.61 -7.20 -0.86
C LEU A 225 9.85 -5.94 -1.28
N ALA A 226 8.54 -5.93 -1.10
CA ALA A 226 7.70 -4.80 -1.49
C ALA A 226 8.06 -3.52 -0.73
N LEU A 227 8.37 -3.58 0.58
CA LEU A 227 8.79 -2.41 1.34
C LEU A 227 10.15 -1.87 0.90
N VAL A 228 11.09 -2.71 0.53
CA VAL A 228 12.38 -2.25 -0.03
C VAL A 228 12.13 -1.48 -1.33
N ILE A 229 11.30 -2.03 -2.24
CA ILE A 229 10.92 -1.35 -3.48
C ILE A 229 10.19 -0.04 -3.16
N TYR A 230 9.26 -0.05 -2.23
CA TYR A 230 8.50 1.12 -1.80
C TYR A 230 9.41 2.27 -1.33
N PHE A 231 10.35 2.03 -0.41
CA PHE A 231 11.24 3.09 0.07
C PHE A 231 12.20 3.58 -1.02
N ARG A 232 12.62 2.71 -1.94
CA ARG A 232 13.38 3.13 -3.12
C ARG A 232 12.57 4.09 -3.98
N LEU A 233 11.29 3.77 -4.25
CA LEU A 233 10.42 4.60 -5.07
C LEU A 233 10.03 5.91 -4.37
N VAL A 234 9.80 5.91 -3.06
CA VAL A 234 9.58 7.15 -2.30
C VAL A 234 10.77 8.10 -2.43
N GLY A 235 11.98 7.56 -2.44
CA GLY A 235 13.20 8.34 -2.63
C GLY A 235 13.37 8.91 -4.04
N SER A 236 12.88 8.20 -5.08
CA SER A 236 13.08 8.58 -6.49
C SER A 236 11.86 9.26 -7.13
N LEU A 237 10.66 8.71 -6.97
CA LEU A 237 9.41 9.24 -7.55
C LEU A 237 8.67 10.21 -6.61
N GLY A 238 9.08 10.29 -5.34
CA GLY A 238 8.37 11.04 -4.31
C GLY A 238 7.11 10.34 -3.81
N SER A 239 6.42 10.98 -2.86
CA SER A 239 5.25 10.39 -2.19
C SER A 239 4.09 10.14 -3.16
N LEU A 240 3.73 11.13 -3.96
CA LEU A 240 2.59 11.03 -4.87
C LEU A 240 2.85 10.02 -6.00
N GLY A 241 4.06 10.03 -6.61
CA GLY A 241 4.42 9.08 -7.66
C GLY A 241 4.41 7.64 -7.16
N THR A 242 4.90 7.40 -5.94
CA THR A 242 4.91 6.06 -5.34
C THR A 242 3.51 5.60 -4.96
N THR A 243 2.65 6.48 -4.42
CA THR A 243 1.27 6.09 -4.05
C THR A 243 0.40 5.79 -5.25
N ALA A 244 0.78 6.21 -6.47
CA ALA A 244 0.08 5.87 -7.72
C ALA A 244 -0.03 4.35 -7.94
N GLN A 245 0.87 3.53 -7.35
CA GLN A 245 0.75 2.07 -7.37
C GLN A 245 -0.58 1.58 -6.77
N ALA A 246 -1.21 2.36 -5.87
CA ALA A 246 -2.49 1.97 -5.27
C ALA A 246 -3.61 1.82 -6.30
N TYR A 247 -3.57 2.59 -7.38
CA TYR A 247 -4.49 2.45 -8.49
C TYR A 247 -4.19 1.22 -9.34
N LEU A 248 -2.92 0.95 -9.65
CA LEU A 248 -2.50 -0.23 -10.44
C LEU A 248 -2.73 -1.54 -9.69
N ARG A 249 -2.59 -1.52 -8.38
CA ARG A 249 -2.79 -2.68 -7.51
C ARG A 249 -4.16 -3.33 -7.68
N VAL A 250 -5.21 -2.52 -7.87
CA VAL A 250 -6.60 -3.00 -7.97
C VAL A 250 -6.82 -3.84 -9.22
N PRO A 251 -6.60 -3.33 -10.44
CA PRO A 251 -6.76 -4.14 -11.65
C PRO A 251 -5.80 -5.34 -11.69
N ILE A 252 -4.58 -5.19 -11.20
CA ILE A 252 -3.62 -6.30 -11.14
C ILE A 252 -4.10 -7.38 -10.18
N GLY A 253 -4.58 -7.02 -8.99
CA GLY A 253 -5.15 -7.96 -8.03
C GLY A 253 -6.36 -8.70 -8.61
N LEU A 254 -7.21 -7.99 -9.34
CA LEU A 254 -8.35 -8.59 -10.04
C LEU A 254 -7.91 -9.59 -11.14
N LEU A 255 -6.91 -9.23 -11.94
CA LEU A 255 -6.36 -10.14 -12.97
C LEU A 255 -5.73 -11.39 -12.35
N ILE A 256 -5.04 -11.25 -11.22
CA ILE A 256 -4.49 -12.37 -10.47
C ILE A 256 -5.63 -13.24 -9.92
N GLY A 257 -6.67 -12.64 -9.33
CA GLY A 257 -7.86 -13.35 -8.85
C GLY A 257 -8.56 -14.12 -9.97
N MET A 258 -8.72 -13.51 -11.16
CA MET A 258 -9.25 -14.19 -12.35
C MET A 258 -8.43 -15.42 -12.74
N ALA A 259 -7.10 -15.25 -12.80
CA ALA A 259 -6.22 -16.33 -13.24
C ALA A 259 -6.20 -17.50 -12.24
N LEU A 260 -6.31 -17.23 -10.95
CA LEU A 260 -6.24 -18.22 -9.88
C LEU A 260 -7.62 -18.77 -9.46
N LEU A 261 -8.64 -17.92 -9.50
CA LEU A 261 -9.99 -18.25 -9.03
C LEU A 261 -11.00 -18.45 -10.17
N HIS A 262 -10.56 -18.32 -11.45
CA HIS A 262 -11.38 -18.46 -12.66
C HIS A 262 -12.59 -17.50 -12.71
N GLU A 263 -12.49 -16.33 -12.09
CA GLU A 263 -13.55 -15.32 -12.11
C GLU A 263 -13.67 -14.66 -13.48
N ARG A 264 -14.89 -14.34 -13.92
CA ARG A 264 -15.15 -13.66 -15.19
C ARG A 264 -15.27 -12.15 -14.97
N LEU A 265 -14.49 -11.34 -15.68
CA LEU A 265 -14.58 -9.89 -15.64
C LEU A 265 -15.67 -9.36 -16.57
N ALA A 266 -16.41 -8.34 -16.10
CA ALA A 266 -17.33 -7.61 -16.95
C ALA A 266 -16.56 -6.79 -18.00
N PRO A 267 -17.14 -6.59 -19.22
CA PRO A 267 -16.49 -5.75 -20.24
C PRO A 267 -16.16 -4.32 -19.76
N THR A 268 -16.96 -3.79 -18.87
CA THR A 268 -16.76 -2.45 -18.25
C THR A 268 -15.47 -2.35 -17.46
N THR A 269 -14.96 -3.46 -16.93
CA THR A 269 -13.69 -3.51 -16.16
C THR A 269 -12.50 -3.09 -17.03
N TRP A 270 -12.50 -3.40 -18.33
CA TRP A 270 -11.43 -2.99 -19.24
C TRP A 270 -11.35 -1.48 -19.45
N LEU A 271 -12.49 -0.79 -19.48
CA LEU A 271 -12.51 0.69 -19.52
C LEU A 271 -11.92 1.28 -18.23
N GLY A 272 -12.30 0.74 -17.08
CA GLY A 272 -11.74 1.15 -15.80
C GLY A 272 -10.23 0.93 -15.73
N LEU A 273 -9.74 -0.20 -16.25
CA LEU A 273 -8.30 -0.46 -16.36
C LEU A 273 -7.58 0.59 -17.20
N ALA A 274 -8.12 0.93 -18.38
CA ALA A 274 -7.56 1.97 -19.25
C ALA A 274 -7.50 3.33 -18.55
N CYS A 275 -8.57 3.75 -17.88
CA CYS A 275 -8.62 4.99 -17.09
C CYS A 275 -7.56 4.99 -15.98
N THR A 276 -7.41 3.87 -15.27
CA THR A 276 -6.42 3.72 -14.20
C THR A 276 -5.00 3.88 -14.72
N VAL A 277 -4.67 3.21 -15.84
CA VAL A 277 -3.34 3.29 -16.48
C VAL A 277 -3.05 4.72 -16.93
N VAL A 278 -4.01 5.39 -17.57
CA VAL A 278 -3.88 6.81 -17.98
C VAL A 278 -3.66 7.70 -16.76
N GLY A 279 -4.41 7.50 -15.69
CA GLY A 279 -4.26 8.25 -14.43
C GLY A 279 -2.88 8.11 -13.83
N VAL A 280 -2.36 6.89 -13.74
CA VAL A 280 -1.01 6.60 -13.22
C VAL A 280 0.06 7.20 -14.14
N ALA A 281 -0.07 7.06 -15.45
CA ALA A 281 0.85 7.65 -16.42
C ALA A 281 0.92 9.19 -16.27
N ALA A 282 -0.22 9.85 -16.09
CA ALA A 282 -0.29 11.29 -15.85
C ALA A 282 0.41 11.70 -14.53
N MET A 283 0.32 10.88 -13.48
CA MET A 283 0.97 11.15 -12.19
C MET A 283 2.49 10.96 -12.24
N VAL A 284 2.97 9.94 -12.98
CA VAL A 284 4.36 9.46 -12.90
C VAL A 284 5.19 9.93 -14.10
N MET A 285 4.69 9.79 -15.33
CA MET A 285 5.50 10.00 -16.55
C MET A 285 5.52 11.45 -17.03
N LEU A 286 4.49 12.24 -16.72
CA LEU A 286 4.35 13.60 -17.25
C LEU A 286 4.93 14.68 -16.31
N ALA A 287 5.81 14.31 -15.40
CA ALA A 287 6.46 15.21 -14.46
C ALA A 287 7.61 16.02 -15.09
N SER A 288 7.55 16.42 -16.37
CA SER A 288 8.62 17.20 -16.98
C SER A 288 8.15 18.23 -18.00
N LYS A 289 8.09 19.49 -17.53
CA LYS A 289 8.71 20.67 -18.19
C LYS A 289 8.75 21.80 -17.17
N PRO A 290 9.89 22.41 -16.86
CA PRO A 290 9.88 23.67 -16.11
C PRO A 290 9.19 24.71 -16.99
N SER A 291 8.21 25.41 -16.45
CA SER A 291 7.73 26.66 -17.00
C SER A 291 8.93 27.61 -17.08
N THR A 292 9.39 27.91 -18.27
CA THR A 292 10.18 29.08 -18.53
C THR A 292 9.26 30.28 -18.35
N SER A 293 9.13 30.78 -17.13
CA SER A 293 8.67 32.14 -16.90
C SER A 293 9.83 33.06 -17.18
N LYS A 294 9.68 33.85 -18.23
CA LYS A 294 10.45 35.07 -18.46
C LYS A 294 10.19 36.05 -17.32
#